data_e505513715ef17cfca17a40aa3a8c7b4
#
_entry.id   e505513715ef17cfca17a40aa3a8c7b4
#
_cell.length_a   1.000
_cell.length_b   1.000
_cell.length_c   1.000
_cell.angle_alpha   90.00
_cell.angle_beta   90.00
_cell.angle_gamma   90.00
#
_symmetry.space_group_name_H-M   'P 1'
#
loop_
_entity.id
_entity.type
_entity.pdbx_description
1 polymer ?
#
loop_
_entity_poly.entity_id
_entity_poly.type
_entity_poly.pdbx_seq_one_letter_code
_entity_poly.pdbx_strand_id
1 'polypeptide(L)' 'MSNWIKCSERLPEVIGEFNMSHSILLYGQEDVFEPFCIFIGYMIEGNRFYSDNGECENITHWQPLPEPPREK' A
#
# COMPACT_ATOMS: atom_id res chain seq x y z
N MET A 1 9.34 14.12 -10.39
CA MET A 1 8.65 14.26 -9.11
C MET A 1 7.97 12.98 -8.73
N SER A 2 7.95 12.75 -7.45
CA SER A 2 7.38 11.51 -6.93
C SER A 2 5.92 11.72 -6.58
N ASN A 3 5.09 10.71 -6.86
CA ASN A 3 3.70 10.71 -6.42
C ASN A 3 3.53 9.97 -5.11
N TRP A 4 4.63 9.64 -4.47
CA TRP A 4 4.58 8.91 -3.21
C TRP A 4 4.02 9.77 -2.10
N ILE A 5 3.16 9.19 -1.30
CA ILE A 5 2.55 9.84 -0.16
C ILE A 5 3.13 9.22 1.09
N LYS A 6 3.62 10.07 2.00
CA LYS A 6 4.14 9.56 3.26
C LYS A 6 3.00 9.09 4.14
N CYS A 7 3.15 7.90 4.69
CA CYS A 7 2.14 7.37 5.61
C CYS A 7 1.96 8.25 6.83
N SER A 8 3.01 9.00 7.20
CA SER A 8 2.92 9.93 8.32
C SER A 8 2.10 11.16 8.00
N GLU A 9 1.84 11.42 6.73
CA GLU A 9 1.07 12.59 6.32
C GLU A 9 -0.36 12.22 5.97
N ARG A 10 -0.57 11.09 5.32
CA ARG A 10 -1.91 10.68 4.93
C ARG A 10 -1.91 9.18 4.71
N LEU A 11 -2.97 8.53 5.15
CA LEU A 11 -3.13 7.10 4.95
C LEU A 11 -4.14 6.83 3.85
N PRO A 12 -4.06 5.64 3.21
CA PRO A 12 -5.07 5.27 2.22
C PRO A 12 -6.45 5.22 2.83
N GLU A 13 -7.44 5.48 2.01
CA GLU A 13 -8.82 5.44 2.46
C GLU A 13 -9.26 3.98 2.60
N VAL A 14 -9.87 3.66 3.73
CA VAL A 14 -10.39 2.33 3.99
C VAL A 14 -11.86 2.28 3.61
N ILE A 15 -12.21 1.27 2.81
CA ILE A 15 -13.60 1.08 2.41
C ILE A 15 -14.32 0.41 3.57
N GLY A 16 -15.32 1.13 4.15
CA GLY A 16 -15.93 0.68 5.37
C GLY A 16 -16.54 -0.70 5.31
N GLU A 17 -17.10 -1.05 4.14
CA GLU A 17 -17.74 -2.34 3.98
C GLU A 17 -16.77 -3.51 4.10
N PHE A 18 -15.54 -3.31 3.66
CA PHE A 18 -14.53 -4.36 3.65
C PHE A 18 -13.45 -4.15 4.70
N ASN A 19 -13.42 -2.99 5.33
CA ASN A 19 -12.40 -2.62 6.32
C ASN A 19 -10.99 -2.68 5.74
N MET A 20 -10.85 -2.41 4.45
CA MET A 20 -9.56 -2.42 3.78
C MET A 20 -9.58 -1.42 2.64
N SER A 21 -8.41 -0.97 2.24
CA SER A 21 -8.26 -0.07 1.13
C SER A 21 -8.29 -0.86 -0.18
N HIS A 22 -8.40 -0.13 -1.29
CA HIS A 22 -8.09 -0.73 -2.59
C HIS A 22 -6.64 -1.16 -2.62
N SER A 23 -6.29 -2.00 -3.58
CA SER A 23 -4.89 -2.33 -3.82
C SER A 23 -4.14 -1.07 -4.21
N ILE A 24 -2.95 -0.92 -3.65
CA ILE A 24 -2.13 0.27 -3.86
C ILE A 24 -0.68 -0.16 -3.95
N LEU A 25 0.17 0.77 -4.38
CA LEU A 25 1.61 0.55 -4.33
C LEU A 25 2.11 0.94 -2.95
N LEU A 26 3.01 0.12 -2.43
CA LEU A 26 3.62 0.34 -1.13
C LEU A 26 5.12 0.40 -1.27
N TYR A 27 5.76 1.17 -0.40
CA TYR A 27 7.20 1.16 -0.26
C TYR A 27 7.54 0.84 1.17
N GLY A 28 8.26 -0.26 1.36
CA GLY A 28 8.63 -0.73 2.69
C GLY A 28 9.12 -2.14 2.59
N GLN A 29 8.93 -2.90 3.65
CA GLN A 29 9.35 -4.29 3.73
C GLN A 29 8.14 -5.19 3.76
N GLU A 30 8.12 -6.20 2.88
CA GLU A 30 7.09 -7.24 2.99
C GLU A 30 7.29 -8.07 4.24
N ASP A 31 8.52 -8.13 4.71
CA ASP A 31 8.91 -8.91 5.87
C ASP A 31 10.15 -8.25 6.44
N VAL A 32 10.37 -8.39 7.74
CA VAL A 32 11.52 -7.74 8.37
C VAL A 32 12.85 -8.22 7.81
N PHE A 33 12.86 -9.40 7.19
CA PHE A 33 14.08 -9.95 6.60
C PHE A 33 14.25 -9.56 5.15
N GLU A 34 13.30 -8.86 4.56
CA GLU A 34 13.37 -8.45 3.16
C GLU A 34 13.85 -7.01 3.07
N PRO A 35 14.51 -6.64 1.96
CA PRO A 35 14.91 -5.25 1.79
C PRO A 35 13.70 -4.37 1.50
N PHE A 36 13.89 -3.07 1.70
CA PHE A 36 12.88 -2.11 1.28
C PHE A 36 12.69 -2.19 -0.23
N CYS A 37 11.46 -2.27 -0.66
CA CYS A 37 11.17 -2.38 -2.09
C CYS A 37 9.76 -1.88 -2.35
N ILE A 38 9.43 -1.78 -3.63
CA ILE A 38 8.09 -1.38 -4.07
C ILE A 38 7.31 -2.65 -4.38
N PHE A 39 6.11 -2.73 -3.83
CA PHE A 39 5.26 -3.89 -4.08
C PHE A 39 3.80 -3.47 -3.95
N ILE A 40 2.91 -4.35 -4.36
CA ILE A 40 1.48 -4.10 -4.31
C ILE A 40 0.90 -4.69 -3.05
N GLY A 41 0.07 -3.91 -2.38
CA GLY A 41 -0.60 -4.38 -1.19
C GLY A 41 -1.81 -3.54 -0.90
N TYR A 42 -2.24 -3.58 0.35
CA TYR A 42 -3.41 -2.81 0.79
C TYR A 42 -3.28 -2.54 2.28
N MET A 43 -4.09 -1.59 2.76
CA MET A 43 -4.13 -1.28 4.19
C MET A 43 -5.45 -1.74 4.77
N ILE A 44 -5.41 -2.30 5.95
CA ILE A 44 -6.63 -2.62 6.67
C ILE A 44 -6.79 -1.66 7.84
N GLU A 45 -7.94 -1.73 8.47
CA GLU A 45 -8.24 -0.90 9.62
C GLU A 45 -7.15 -1.06 10.67
N GLY A 46 -6.79 0.05 11.32
CA GLY A 46 -5.71 0.02 12.30
C GLY A 46 -4.35 0.32 11.72
N ASN A 47 -4.31 0.83 10.50
CA ASN A 47 -3.07 1.26 9.85
C ASN A 47 -2.10 0.10 9.62
N ARG A 48 -2.63 -1.07 9.34
CA ARG A 48 -1.81 -2.26 9.10
C ARG A 48 -1.83 -2.56 7.61
N PHE A 49 -0.67 -2.84 7.06
CA PHE A 49 -0.51 -3.09 5.63
C PHE A 49 -0.25 -4.57 5.38
N TYR A 50 -0.86 -5.07 4.30
CA TYR A 50 -0.79 -6.47 3.94
C TYR A 50 -0.45 -6.62 2.47
N SER A 51 0.20 -7.73 2.14
CA SER A 51 0.42 -8.14 0.77
C SER A 51 0.01 -9.60 0.66
N ASP A 52 0.26 -10.20 -0.52
CA ASP A 52 -0.05 -11.62 -0.70
C ASP A 52 0.71 -12.51 0.27
N ASN A 53 1.80 -12.01 0.81
CA ASN A 53 2.64 -12.79 1.73
C ASN A 53 2.32 -12.53 3.20
N GLY A 54 1.28 -11.76 3.47
CA GLY A 54 0.88 -11.49 4.84
C GLY A 54 1.13 -10.06 5.24
N GLU A 55 1.23 -9.85 6.55
CA GLU A 55 1.39 -8.50 7.09
C GLU A 55 2.78 -7.97 6.77
N CYS A 56 2.82 -6.71 6.34
CA CYS A 56 4.06 -6.05 5.96
C CYS A 56 4.60 -5.21 7.10
N GLU A 57 5.90 -4.92 7.03
CA GLU A 57 6.58 -4.15 8.06
C GLU A 57 7.14 -2.86 7.48
N ASN A 58 7.25 -1.86 8.34
CA ASN A 58 7.98 -0.62 8.03
C ASN A 58 7.55 0.02 6.71
N ILE A 59 6.24 0.08 6.48
CA ILE A 59 5.72 0.74 5.29
C ILE A 59 5.78 2.24 5.53
N THR A 60 6.50 2.95 4.66
CA THR A 60 6.71 4.38 4.84
C THR A 60 5.93 5.23 3.86
N HIS A 61 5.70 4.71 2.66
CA HIS A 61 5.04 5.46 1.59
C HIS A 61 4.06 4.58 0.85
N TRP A 62 3.10 5.22 0.21
CA TRP A 62 2.14 4.53 -0.64
C TRP A 62 1.71 5.45 -1.76
N GLN A 63 1.11 4.89 -2.79
CA GLN A 63 0.46 5.69 -3.81
C GLN A 63 -0.59 4.82 -4.52
N PRO A 64 -1.61 5.46 -5.09
CA PRO A 64 -2.61 4.71 -5.83
C PRO A 64 -1.99 4.01 -7.03
N LEU A 65 -2.57 2.88 -7.40
CA LEU A 65 -2.15 2.21 -8.63
C LEU A 65 -2.55 3.04 -9.83
N PRO A 66 -1.76 3.00 -10.90
CA PRO A 66 -2.16 3.68 -12.12
C PRO A 66 -3.40 3.00 -12.70
N GLU A 67 -4.18 3.78 -13.42
CA GLU A 67 -5.33 3.21 -14.10
C GLU A 67 -4.84 2.24 -15.18
N PRO A 68 -5.62 1.16 -15.41
CA PRO A 68 -5.24 0.25 -16.48
C PRO A 68 -5.38 0.95 -17.83
N PRO A 69 -4.62 0.49 -18.83
CA PRO A 69 -4.75 1.08 -20.15
C PRO A 69 -6.14 0.86 -20.70
N ARG A 70 -6.60 1.83 -21.46
CA ARG A 70 -7.89 1.71 -22.11
C ARG A 70 -7.71 1.05 -23.44
N GLU A 71 -8.64 0.16 -23.76
CA GLU A 71 -8.60 -0.53 -25.02
C GLU A 71 -9.61 0.05 -25.96
N LYS A 72 -9.29 -0.04 -27.23
CA LYS A 72 -10.16 0.45 -28.28
C LYS A 72 -10.97 -0.67 -28.86
#